data_ab90e6bf3dc140d2e9650efbd9a2a8ae
#
_entry.id   ab90e6bf3dc140d2e9650efbd9a2a8ae
#
_cell.length_a   1.000
_cell.length_b   1.000
_cell.length_c   1.000
_cell.angle_alpha   90.00
_cell.angle_beta   90.00
_cell.angle_gamma   90.00
#
_symmetry.space_group_name_H-M   'P 1'
#
loop_
_entity.id
_entity.type
_entity.pdbx_description
1 polymer ?
#
loop_
_entity_poly.entity_id
_entity_poly.type
_entity_poly.pdbx_seq_one_letter_code
_entity_poly.pdbx_strand_id
1 'polypeptide(L)'
;NIEINLIGVPKNYIPGKEYLITLEIKSDNESIGENQGGFAVNVSDGRLLVVDKMNTQILEGYLTHTKEGSRYRSWKFRWKAPSRVVDEVILSVMGVASNGDFSPNMDAVGTERIKILPVKSKK
;
A
#
# COMPACT_ATOMS: atom_id res chain seq x y z
N ASN A 1 -16.58 6.72 -4.86
CA ASN A 1 -16.31 5.44 -5.50
C ASN A 1 -14.80 5.26 -5.68
N ILE A 2 -14.25 4.23 -5.08
CA ILE A 2 -12.81 4.03 -5.04
C ILE A 2 -12.45 2.56 -5.25
N GLU A 3 -11.40 2.32 -6.03
CA GLU A 3 -10.85 0.98 -6.24
C GLU A 3 -9.38 1.01 -5.86
N ILE A 4 -8.96 0.05 -5.05
CA ILE A 4 -7.56 -0.08 -4.64
C ILE A 4 -6.99 -1.33 -5.30
N ASN A 5 -5.91 -1.16 -6.07
CA ASN A 5 -5.22 -2.25 -6.73
C ASN A 5 -3.81 -2.38 -6.18
N LEU A 6 -3.43 -3.61 -5.84
CA LEU A 6 -2.08 -3.93 -5.38
C LEU A 6 -1.45 -4.89 -6.38
N ILE A 7 -0.44 -4.39 -7.08
CA ILE A 7 0.24 -5.12 -8.14
C ILE A 7 1.57 -5.62 -7.61
N GLY A 8 1.84 -6.91 -7.77
CA GLY A 8 3.10 -7.51 -7.33
C GLY A 8 3.05 -8.19 -5.97
N VAL A 9 1.88 -8.19 -5.31
CA VAL A 9 1.70 -8.95 -4.07
C VAL A 9 1.67 -10.43 -4.41
N PRO A 10 2.54 -11.25 -3.80
CA PRO A 10 2.52 -12.68 -4.11
C PRO A 10 1.33 -13.35 -3.46
N LYS A 11 0.81 -14.36 -4.12
CA LYS A 11 -0.22 -15.22 -3.52
C LYS A 11 0.40 -16.07 -2.41
N ASN A 12 1.63 -16.53 -2.66
CA ASN A 12 2.42 -17.31 -1.71
C ASN A 12 3.80 -16.69 -1.61
N TYR A 13 4.27 -16.47 -0.38
CA TYR A 13 5.57 -15.83 -0.19
C TYR A 13 6.68 -16.86 0.04
N ILE A 14 7.87 -16.51 -0.40
CA ILE A 14 9.10 -17.25 -0.11
C ILE A 14 9.76 -16.56 1.08
N PRO A 15 10.08 -17.29 2.17
CA PRO A 15 10.70 -16.65 3.34
C PRO A 15 11.94 -15.82 2.97
N GLY A 16 12.01 -14.62 3.50
CA GLY A 16 13.13 -13.72 3.30
C GLY A 16 13.15 -12.98 1.98
N LYS A 17 12.26 -13.29 1.06
CA LYS A 17 12.24 -12.65 -0.27
C LYS A 17 11.60 -11.26 -0.19
N GLU A 18 12.12 -10.33 -0.99
CA GLU A 18 11.54 -8.99 -1.15
C GLU A 18 10.65 -8.96 -2.38
N TYR A 19 9.51 -8.29 -2.25
CA TYR A 19 8.54 -8.14 -3.32
C TYR A 19 8.30 -6.66 -3.57
N LEU A 20 8.44 -6.24 -4.83
CA LEU A 20 8.11 -4.88 -5.23
C LEU A 20 6.61 -4.80 -5.47
N ILE A 21 5.94 -3.90 -4.76
CA ILE A 21 4.49 -3.76 -4.81
C ILE A 21 4.15 -2.36 -5.29
N THR A 22 3.21 -2.29 -6.23
CA THR A 22 2.66 -1.02 -6.70
C THR A 22 1.23 -0.91 -6.18
N LEU A 23 0.95 0.17 -5.47
CA LEU A 23 -0.39 0.50 -5.01
C LEU A 23 -0.98 1.54 -5.96
N GLU A 24 -2.15 1.25 -6.51
CA GLU A 24 -2.89 2.19 -7.36
C GLU A 24 -4.26 2.45 -6.77
N ILE A 25 -4.65 3.72 -6.78
CA ILE A 25 -6.00 4.12 -6.39
C ILE A 25 -6.70 4.65 -7.63
N LYS A 26 -7.85 4.07 -7.95
CA LYS A 26 -8.70 4.52 -9.04
C LYS A 26 -10.00 5.06 -8.46
N SER A 27 -10.43 6.22 -8.93
CA SER A 27 -11.64 6.86 -8.45
C SER A 27 -12.19 7.79 -9.51
N ASP A 28 -13.51 7.95 -9.55
CA ASP A 28 -14.18 8.97 -10.36
C ASP A 28 -13.95 10.35 -9.78
N ASN A 29 -13.43 10.42 -8.55
CA ASN A 29 -13.23 11.66 -7.83
C ASN A 29 -12.05 12.42 -8.44
N GLU A 30 -12.33 13.48 -9.17
CA GLU A 30 -11.30 14.31 -9.77
C GLU A 30 -10.77 15.31 -8.76
N SER A 31 -9.46 15.49 -8.77
CA SER A 31 -8.82 16.46 -7.90
C SER A 31 -8.51 17.75 -8.67
N ILE A 32 -8.82 18.87 -8.04
CA ILE A 32 -8.41 20.18 -8.52
C ILE A 32 -7.17 20.59 -7.74
N GLY A 33 -6.02 20.52 -8.35
CA GLY A 33 -4.77 20.92 -7.70
C GLY A 33 -3.85 19.76 -7.44
N GLU A 34 -2.93 19.94 -6.48
CA GLU A 34 -1.85 19.02 -6.27
C GLU A 34 -2.19 17.86 -5.33
N ASN A 35 -3.21 18.01 -4.50
CA ASN A 35 -3.59 16.96 -3.55
C ASN A 35 -4.52 15.96 -4.23
N GLN A 36 -3.96 14.87 -4.74
CA GLN A 36 -4.67 13.85 -5.49
C GLN A 36 -5.13 12.69 -4.63
N GLY A 37 -4.32 12.30 -3.64
CA GLY A 37 -4.65 11.14 -2.84
C GLY A 37 -3.64 10.87 -1.74
N GLY A 38 -3.87 9.78 -1.05
CA GLY A 38 -3.00 9.32 0.01
C GLY A 38 -3.26 7.87 0.34
N PHE A 39 -2.39 7.29 1.15
CA PHE A 39 -2.51 5.89 1.53
C PHE A 39 -1.79 5.61 2.84
N ALA A 40 -2.13 4.47 3.44
CA ALA A 40 -1.39 3.90 4.56
C ALA A 40 -1.39 2.39 4.40
N VAL A 41 -0.23 1.76 4.57
CA VAL A 41 -0.06 0.31 4.46
C VAL A 41 0.53 -0.22 5.75
N ASN A 42 -0.01 -1.33 6.21
CA ASN A 42 0.46 -2.06 7.37
C ASN A 42 0.52 -3.54 7.01
N VAL A 43 1.40 -4.27 7.66
CA VAL A 43 1.55 -5.70 7.43
C VAL A 43 1.73 -6.40 8.77
N SER A 44 1.13 -7.59 8.91
CA SER A 44 1.17 -8.33 10.17
C SER A 44 2.52 -8.99 10.44
N ASP A 45 3.32 -9.24 9.40
CA ASP A 45 4.66 -9.82 9.56
C ASP A 45 5.52 -9.43 8.38
N GLY A 46 6.84 -9.60 8.54
CA GLY A 46 7.79 -9.09 7.56
C GLY A 46 8.03 -7.60 7.77
N ARG A 47 8.58 -6.95 6.76
CA ARG A 47 8.95 -5.54 6.86
C ARG A 47 8.56 -4.79 5.59
N LEU A 48 8.01 -3.61 5.77
CA LEU A 48 7.77 -2.68 4.68
C LEU A 48 8.99 -1.81 4.48
N LEU A 49 9.42 -1.64 3.23
CA LEU A 49 10.62 -0.90 2.89
C LEU A 49 10.29 0.23 1.92
N VAL A 50 10.83 1.41 2.20
CA VAL A 50 10.71 2.56 1.33
C VAL A 50 11.61 2.37 0.12
N VAL A 51 11.06 2.54 -1.08
CA VAL A 51 11.80 2.52 -2.34
C VAL A 51 11.87 3.93 -2.92
N ASP A 52 10.76 4.64 -2.85
CA ASP A 52 10.63 6.00 -3.37
C ASP A 52 10.57 6.97 -2.18
N LYS A 53 11.73 7.48 -1.80
CA LYS A 53 11.85 8.35 -0.62
C LYS A 53 11.19 9.70 -0.78
N MET A 54 11.00 10.15 -2.01
CA MET A 54 10.34 11.43 -2.27
C MET A 54 8.85 11.34 -1.97
N ASN A 55 8.23 10.25 -2.36
CA ASN A 55 6.77 10.12 -2.35
C ASN A 55 6.23 9.23 -1.25
N THR A 56 7.08 8.44 -0.59
CA THR A 56 6.66 7.53 0.48
C THR A 56 7.58 7.65 1.70
N GLN A 57 7.04 7.28 2.85
CA GLN A 57 7.75 7.32 4.12
C GLN A 57 7.12 6.33 5.09
N ILE A 58 7.83 6.04 6.18
CA ILE A 58 7.28 5.24 7.27
C ILE A 58 7.06 6.16 8.46
N LEU A 59 5.82 6.19 8.95
CA LEU A 59 5.43 6.95 10.13
C LEU A 59 4.64 6.03 11.06
N GLU A 60 5.10 5.93 12.29
CA GLU A 60 4.40 5.18 13.36
C GLU A 60 4.02 3.76 12.94
N GLY A 61 4.92 3.09 12.22
CA GLY A 61 4.71 1.71 11.80
C GLY A 61 3.94 1.53 10.50
N TYR A 62 3.49 2.62 9.89
CA TYR A 62 2.79 2.57 8.61
C TYR A 62 3.66 3.11 7.50
N LEU A 63 3.62 2.46 6.34
CA LEU A 63 4.18 3.05 5.12
C LEU A 63 3.10 3.91 4.51
N THR A 64 3.40 5.17 4.25
CA THR A 64 2.41 6.15 3.82
C THR A 64 3.03 7.13 2.82
N HIS A 65 2.20 7.99 2.25
CA HIS A 65 2.65 9.03 1.34
C HIS A 65 3.32 10.18 2.10
N THR A 66 4.21 10.89 1.41
CA THR A 66 4.74 12.17 1.87
C THR A 66 3.85 13.28 1.31
N LYS A 67 4.15 14.53 1.68
CA LYS A 67 3.47 15.68 1.09
C LYS A 67 3.62 15.64 -0.45
N GLU A 68 4.82 15.34 -0.94
CA GLU A 68 5.09 15.23 -2.37
C GLU A 68 4.29 14.07 -2.98
N GLY A 69 4.19 12.95 -2.25
CA GLY A 69 3.46 11.77 -2.72
C GLY A 69 1.97 11.98 -2.82
N SER A 70 1.41 12.97 -2.12
CA SER A 70 -0.03 13.26 -2.21
C SER A 70 -0.46 13.77 -3.58
N ARG A 71 0.48 14.09 -4.44
CA ARG A 71 0.20 14.53 -5.82
C ARG A 71 -0.19 13.37 -6.73
N TYR A 72 -0.10 12.15 -6.25
CA TYR A 72 -0.29 10.96 -7.06
C TYR A 72 -1.38 10.08 -6.48
N ARG A 73 -1.75 9.06 -7.24
CA ARG A 73 -2.67 7.99 -6.82
C ARG A 73 -2.03 6.63 -7.07
N SER A 74 -0.69 6.60 -7.17
CA SER A 74 0.06 5.38 -7.36
C SER A 74 1.42 5.52 -6.68
N TRP A 75 1.83 4.50 -5.96
CA TRP A 75 3.08 4.49 -5.20
C TRP A 75 3.68 3.10 -5.22
N LYS A 76 5.02 3.03 -5.08
CA LYS A 76 5.75 1.77 -5.04
C LYS A 76 6.48 1.61 -3.71
N PHE A 77 6.51 0.40 -3.23
CA PHE A 77 7.25 0.05 -2.01
C PHE A 77 7.63 -1.42 -2.09
N ARG A 78 8.48 -1.88 -1.15
CA ARG A 78 8.81 -3.29 -1.04
C ARG A 78 8.28 -3.86 0.26
N TRP A 79 7.92 -5.12 0.20
CA TRP A 79 7.63 -5.92 1.37
C TRP A 79 8.65 -7.05 1.42
N LYS A 80 9.39 -7.14 2.52
CA LYS A 80 10.31 -8.26 2.76
C LYS A 80 9.58 -9.28 3.60
N ALA A 81 9.40 -10.49 3.05
CA ALA A 81 8.71 -11.56 3.75
C ALA A 81 9.49 -11.96 5.01
N PRO A 82 8.80 -12.48 6.04
CA PRO A 82 9.49 -12.96 7.23
C PRO A 82 10.49 -14.07 6.86
N SER A 83 11.59 -14.15 7.59
CA SER A 83 12.63 -15.13 7.32
C SER A 83 12.24 -16.54 7.76
N ARG A 84 11.23 -16.64 8.61
CA ARG A 84 10.65 -17.91 9.05
C ARG A 84 9.24 -18.06 8.48
N VAL A 85 8.78 -19.30 8.41
CA VAL A 85 7.41 -19.56 7.95
C VAL A 85 6.42 -19.16 9.04
N VAL A 86 5.45 -18.33 8.67
CA VAL A 86 4.29 -18.01 9.52
C VAL A 86 3.05 -18.44 8.76
N ASP A 87 1.97 -18.76 9.48
CA ASP A 87 0.76 -19.31 8.89
C ASP A 87 0.14 -18.40 7.85
N GLU A 88 0.12 -17.10 8.13
CA GLU A 88 -0.40 -16.12 7.19
C GLU A 88 0.15 -14.74 7.49
N VAL A 89 0.20 -13.92 6.45
CA VAL A 89 0.53 -12.49 6.57
C VAL A 89 -0.67 -11.71 6.05
N ILE A 90 -1.09 -10.70 6.78
CA ILE A 90 -2.18 -9.81 6.37
C ILE A 90 -1.59 -8.46 5.99
N LEU A 91 -1.77 -8.09 4.73
CA LEU A 91 -1.41 -6.77 4.22
C LEU A 91 -2.67 -5.92 4.20
N SER A 92 -2.66 -4.82 4.94
CA SER A 92 -3.82 -3.93 5.07
C SER A 92 -3.50 -2.58 4.47
N VAL A 93 -4.41 -2.07 3.65
CA VAL A 93 -4.24 -0.81 2.94
C VAL A 93 -5.46 0.07 3.15
N MET A 94 -5.21 1.35 3.43
CA MET A 94 -6.23 2.37 3.38
C MET A 94 -5.82 3.36 2.29
N GLY A 95 -6.75 3.73 1.43
CA GLY A 95 -6.49 4.67 0.36
C GLY A 95 -7.51 5.79 0.33
N VAL A 96 -7.07 6.97 -0.09
CA VAL A 96 -7.92 8.14 -0.23
C VAL A 96 -7.72 8.73 -1.61
N ALA A 97 -8.84 9.02 -2.29
CA ALA A 97 -8.83 9.82 -3.51
C ALA A 97 -9.39 11.19 -3.13
N SER A 98 -8.50 12.17 -3.09
CA SER A 98 -8.83 13.52 -2.65
C SER A 98 -9.44 14.34 -3.79
N ASN A 99 -10.32 15.27 -3.46
CA ASN A 99 -10.82 16.23 -4.45
C ASN A 99 -9.98 17.52 -4.51
N GLY A 100 -8.95 17.63 -3.66
CA GLY A 100 -7.99 18.72 -3.72
C GLY A 100 -8.39 20.00 -3.00
N ASP A 101 -9.55 20.03 -2.36
CA ASP A 101 -10.05 21.27 -1.72
C ASP A 101 -9.76 21.33 -0.21
N PHE A 102 -8.98 20.36 0.31
CA PHE A 102 -8.65 20.25 1.72
C PHE A 102 -9.83 20.03 2.65
N SER A 103 -11.00 19.73 2.07
CA SER A 103 -12.20 19.36 2.82
C SER A 103 -12.32 17.84 2.84
N PRO A 104 -12.70 17.21 3.97
CA PRO A 104 -12.93 15.77 3.97
C PRO A 104 -14.20 15.38 3.23
N ASN A 105 -15.08 16.36 2.97
CA ASN A 105 -16.27 16.12 2.17
C ASN A 105 -15.84 15.88 0.72
N MET A 106 -16.45 14.93 0.04
CA MET A 106 -16.18 14.59 -1.35
C MET A 106 -14.93 13.76 -1.57
N ASP A 107 -14.11 13.51 -0.52
CA ASP A 107 -13.00 12.57 -0.65
C ASP A 107 -13.56 11.15 -0.64
N ALA A 108 -12.99 10.29 -1.48
CA ALA A 108 -13.33 8.87 -1.48
C ALA A 108 -12.29 8.10 -0.67
N VAL A 109 -12.75 7.23 0.22
CA VAL A 109 -11.89 6.42 1.07
C VAL A 109 -12.21 4.95 0.85
N GLY A 110 -11.18 4.13 0.76
CA GLY A 110 -11.34 2.69 0.63
C GLY A 110 -10.30 1.94 1.43
N THR A 111 -10.60 0.68 1.70
CA THR A 111 -9.69 -0.21 2.40
C THR A 111 -9.61 -1.54 1.66
N GLU A 112 -8.46 -2.21 1.81
CA GLU A 112 -8.24 -3.52 1.23
C GLU A 112 -7.38 -4.34 2.18
N ARG A 113 -7.67 -5.64 2.28
CA ARG A 113 -6.88 -6.56 3.09
C ARG A 113 -6.58 -7.79 2.25
N ILE A 114 -5.31 -8.14 2.18
CA ILE A 114 -4.87 -9.30 1.41
C ILE A 114 -4.17 -10.27 2.33
N LYS A 115 -4.56 -11.54 2.24
CA LYS A 115 -3.91 -12.63 2.95
C LYS A 115 -2.84 -13.23 2.06
N ILE A 116 -1.61 -13.34 2.58
CA ILE A 116 -0.49 -13.95 1.89
C ILE A 116 -0.09 -15.19 2.68
N LEU A 117 -0.06 -16.33 2.01
CA LEU A 117 0.28 -17.59 2.64
C LEU A 117 1.73 -17.98 2.29
N PRO A 118 2.41 -18.78 3.11
CA PRO A 118 3.74 -19.24 2.74
C PRO A 118 3.66 -20.23 1.56
N VAL A 119 4.75 -20.33 0.81
CA VAL A 119 4.83 -21.35 -0.23
C VAL A 119 4.74 -22.72 0.43
N LYS A 120 4.08 -23.67 -0.26
CA LYS A 120 3.96 -25.02 0.25
C LYS A 120 5.30 -25.73 0.17
N SER A 121 5.65 -26.40 1.26
CA SER A 121 6.84 -27.23 1.27
C SER A 121 6.57 -28.46 0.40
N LYS A 122 7.52 -28.77 -0.46
CA LYS A 122 7.49 -30.01 -1.23
C LYS A 122 8.23 -31.08 -0.46
N LYS A 123 7.62 -32.21 -0.37
CA LYS A 123 8.29 -33.38 0.20
C LYS A 123 8.50 -34.42 -0.87
#